data_6a37fac463a05d9a99688fc448d846e8
#
_entry.id   6a37fac463a05d9a99688fc448d846e8
#
_cell.length_a   1.000
_cell.length_b   1.000
_cell.length_c   1.000
_cell.angle_alpha   90.00
_cell.angle_beta   90.00
_cell.angle_gamma   90.00
#
_symmetry.space_group_name_H-M   'P 1'
#
loop_
_entity.id
_entity.type
_entity.pdbx_description
1 polymer ?
#
loop_
_entity_poly.entity_id
_entity_poly.type
_entity_poly.pdbx_seq_one_letter_code
_entity_poly.pdbx_strand_id
1 'polypeptide(L)'
;MFATPIIGATLALISSVAASPFAYHGLAARQVEICNGTITLNTTTTTYTVQPGDTLLAIAASFNRGVCDIARANAIADIDVLFANQTLLIPAQTCNPDSTSCLATNTNPTATCIPGGPGFYTVVSGDTLTRIAEDKYNITLASLIAANTANIPNPDVIEVGQLVNVPVCPETQCFIQPYVYHNATLVQLAADYGATVGQILSLNANFNGTGAPTPGQTITLPSRCGSYPAFPSKK
;
A
#
# COMPACT_ATOMS: atom_id res chain seq x y z
N MET A 1 78.03 3.45 33.76
CA MET A 1 76.78 3.40 34.51
C MET A 1 75.77 4.24 33.72
N PHE A 2 74.96 3.59 32.99
CA PHE A 2 74.17 4.24 31.95
C PHE A 2 72.72 4.35 32.43
N ALA A 3 72.22 5.59 32.46
CA ALA A 3 70.85 5.88 32.75
C ALA A 3 70.10 6.08 31.41
N THR A 4 69.09 5.28 31.16
CA THR A 4 68.15 5.39 30.04
C THR A 4 66.98 6.30 30.40
N PRO A 5 66.56 7.26 29.58
CA PRO A 5 65.37 8.05 29.82
C PRO A 5 64.13 7.31 29.27
N ILE A 6 63.10 7.27 30.09
CA ILE A 6 61.77 6.78 29.74
C ILE A 6 61.03 7.89 29.03
N ILE A 7 60.67 7.66 27.74
CA ILE A 7 59.83 8.57 26.97
C ILE A 7 58.38 8.23 27.27
N GLY A 8 57.72 9.11 28.01
CA GLY A 8 56.29 9.05 28.26
C GLY A 8 55.50 9.48 27.00
N ALA A 9 54.78 8.55 26.42
CA ALA A 9 53.79 8.83 25.35
C ALA A 9 52.50 9.32 25.97
N THR A 10 52.19 10.59 25.85
CA THR A 10 50.88 11.15 26.19
C THR A 10 49.88 10.81 25.08
N LEU A 11 48.93 9.96 25.38
CA LEU A 11 47.80 9.63 24.52
C LEU A 11 46.82 10.81 24.55
N ALA A 12 46.77 11.62 23.49
CA ALA A 12 45.73 12.62 23.30
C ALA A 12 44.44 11.92 22.85
N LEU A 13 43.45 11.89 23.74
CA LEU A 13 42.08 11.49 23.38
C LEU A 13 41.44 12.58 22.52
N ILE A 14 41.41 12.33 21.24
CA ILE A 14 40.63 13.17 20.30
C ILE A 14 39.18 12.70 20.42
N SER A 15 38.35 13.49 21.12
CA SER A 15 36.89 13.34 21.12
C SER A 15 36.38 13.71 19.72
N SER A 16 36.10 12.72 18.89
CA SER A 16 35.38 12.90 17.65
C SER A 16 33.90 13.19 17.97
N VAL A 17 33.52 14.46 17.89
CA VAL A 17 32.13 14.86 17.83
C VAL A 17 31.58 14.34 16.51
N ALA A 18 30.77 13.28 16.58
CA ALA A 18 30.02 12.81 15.43
C ALA A 18 28.95 13.87 15.08
N ALA A 19 29.25 14.71 14.11
CA ALA A 19 28.24 15.53 13.47
C ALA A 19 27.29 14.60 12.72
N SER A 20 26.05 14.52 13.16
CA SER A 20 24.99 13.84 12.41
C SER A 20 24.86 14.52 11.04
N PRO A 21 25.01 13.83 9.92
CA PRO A 21 24.71 14.41 8.64
C PRO A 21 23.20 14.58 8.58
N PHE A 22 22.73 15.80 8.64
CA PHE A 22 21.42 16.12 8.09
C PHE A 22 21.45 15.62 6.65
N ALA A 23 20.69 14.57 6.37
CA ALA A 23 20.54 14.07 5.01
C ALA A 23 19.84 15.16 4.18
N TYR A 24 20.64 15.96 3.51
CA TYR A 24 20.20 16.71 2.35
C TYR A 24 19.66 15.67 1.38
N HIS A 25 18.37 15.75 1.06
CA HIS A 25 17.80 15.05 -0.09
C HIS A 25 18.34 15.73 -1.36
N GLY A 26 19.66 15.64 -1.52
CA GLY A 26 20.36 15.99 -2.75
C GLY A 26 20.01 14.92 -3.77
N LEU A 27 19.64 15.37 -4.95
CA LEU A 27 19.49 14.65 -6.20
C LEU A 27 20.35 13.38 -6.20
N ALA A 28 19.72 12.23 -5.98
CA ALA A 28 20.40 10.93 -6.01
C ALA A 28 21.04 10.82 -7.41
N ALA A 29 22.36 10.83 -7.44
CA ALA A 29 23.11 10.51 -8.65
C ALA A 29 22.56 9.16 -9.12
N ARG A 30 22.08 9.11 -10.38
CA ARG A 30 21.60 7.92 -11.03
C ARG A 30 22.68 6.84 -10.88
N GLN A 31 22.46 5.92 -9.94
CA GLN A 31 23.27 4.72 -9.90
C GLN A 31 22.82 3.88 -11.10
N VAL A 32 23.74 3.68 -12.02
CA VAL A 32 23.56 2.70 -13.11
C VAL A 32 23.59 1.33 -12.43
N GLU A 33 22.45 0.77 -12.17
CA GLU A 33 22.37 -0.60 -11.66
C GLU A 33 22.81 -1.55 -12.78
N ILE A 34 23.95 -2.21 -12.59
CA ILE A 34 24.45 -3.23 -13.51
C ILE A 34 23.78 -4.54 -13.14
N CYS A 35 22.76 -4.91 -13.88
CA CYS A 35 22.11 -6.21 -13.76
C CYS A 35 22.99 -7.29 -14.40
N ASN A 36 23.62 -8.14 -13.61
CA ASN A 36 24.35 -9.34 -14.06
C ASN A 36 25.18 -9.19 -15.35
N GLY A 37 25.84 -8.07 -15.53
CA GLY A 37 26.92 -7.90 -16.53
C GLY A 37 26.54 -7.79 -18.00
N THR A 38 25.29 -7.97 -18.42
CA THR A 38 24.95 -8.07 -19.85
C THR A 38 23.66 -7.43 -20.32
N ILE A 39 22.88 -6.77 -19.48
CA ILE A 39 21.61 -6.17 -19.91
C ILE A 39 21.71 -4.66 -19.93
N THR A 40 21.63 -4.08 -21.12
CA THR A 40 21.38 -2.64 -21.27
C THR A 40 19.96 -2.33 -20.84
N LEU A 41 19.80 -1.84 -19.62
CA LEU A 41 18.49 -1.37 -19.14
C LEU A 41 18.09 -0.10 -19.91
N ASN A 42 16.81 -0.02 -20.26
CA ASN A 42 16.26 1.23 -20.75
C ASN A 42 16.11 2.20 -19.58
N THR A 43 17.07 3.10 -19.40
CA THR A 43 17.12 4.08 -18.31
C THR A 43 16.26 5.32 -18.57
N THR A 44 15.54 5.38 -19.71
CA THR A 44 14.67 6.51 -20.03
C THR A 44 13.31 6.33 -19.38
N THR A 45 12.80 7.41 -18.80
CA THR A 45 11.39 7.52 -18.45
C THR A 45 10.60 7.93 -19.69
N THR A 46 9.38 7.45 -19.84
CA THR A 46 8.48 7.85 -20.91
C THR A 46 7.08 8.07 -20.36
N THR A 47 6.19 8.62 -21.16
CA THR A 47 4.78 8.76 -20.78
C THR A 47 3.91 7.88 -21.67
N TYR A 48 2.81 7.40 -21.10
CA TYR A 48 1.80 6.62 -21.82
C TYR A 48 0.41 7.16 -21.49
N THR A 49 -0.42 7.32 -22.51
CA THR A 49 -1.83 7.72 -22.33
C THR A 49 -2.71 6.47 -22.34
N VAL A 50 -3.39 6.22 -21.24
CA VAL A 50 -4.27 5.05 -21.03
C VAL A 50 -5.39 5.03 -22.08
N GLN A 51 -5.54 3.92 -22.77
CA GLN A 51 -6.60 3.68 -23.73
C GLN A 51 -7.79 2.97 -23.08
N PRO A 52 -9.00 3.07 -23.61
CA PRO A 52 -10.12 2.28 -23.14
C PRO A 52 -9.82 0.78 -23.18
N GLY A 53 -10.01 0.10 -22.05
CA GLY A 53 -9.72 -1.34 -21.91
C GLY A 53 -8.31 -1.68 -21.44
N ASP A 54 -7.42 -0.71 -21.27
CA ASP A 54 -6.10 -0.95 -20.69
C ASP A 54 -6.21 -1.34 -19.22
N THR A 55 -5.27 -2.18 -18.80
CA THR A 55 -5.00 -2.49 -17.40
C THR A 55 -3.56 -2.12 -17.06
N LEU A 56 -3.29 -1.75 -15.81
CA LEU A 56 -1.93 -1.42 -15.39
C LEU A 56 -0.96 -2.59 -15.59
N LEU A 57 -1.45 -3.83 -15.42
CA LEU A 57 -0.68 -5.04 -15.69
C LEU A 57 -0.27 -5.15 -17.17
N ALA A 58 -1.21 -4.94 -18.10
CA ALA A 58 -0.94 -5.01 -19.53
C ALA A 58 0.06 -3.92 -19.97
N ILE A 59 -0.12 -2.70 -19.46
CA ILE A 59 0.81 -1.58 -19.70
C ILE A 59 2.20 -1.93 -19.15
N ALA A 60 2.30 -2.40 -17.90
CA ALA A 60 3.57 -2.78 -17.30
C ALA A 60 4.31 -3.85 -18.12
N ALA A 61 3.59 -4.87 -18.59
CA ALA A 61 4.13 -5.93 -19.44
C ALA A 61 4.62 -5.37 -20.79
N SER A 62 3.86 -4.48 -21.44
CA SER A 62 4.23 -3.91 -22.74
C SER A 62 5.51 -3.06 -22.69
N PHE A 63 5.76 -2.39 -21.56
CA PHE A 63 6.97 -1.60 -21.35
C PHE A 63 8.09 -2.36 -20.63
N ASN A 64 7.87 -3.62 -20.24
CA ASN A 64 8.81 -4.42 -19.44
C ASN A 64 9.21 -3.68 -18.16
N ARG A 65 8.22 -3.29 -17.37
CA ARG A 65 8.35 -2.61 -16.08
C ARG A 65 7.60 -3.36 -15.00
N GLY A 66 7.97 -3.16 -13.74
CA GLY A 66 7.18 -3.62 -12.60
C GLY A 66 5.86 -2.86 -12.51
N VAL A 67 4.75 -3.58 -12.37
CA VAL A 67 3.43 -2.94 -12.22
C VAL A 67 3.39 -2.04 -10.99
N CYS A 68 4.03 -2.47 -9.89
CA CYS A 68 4.09 -1.71 -8.65
C CYS A 68 5.04 -0.51 -8.75
N ASP A 69 6.07 -0.59 -9.60
CA ASP A 69 6.93 0.55 -9.89
C ASP A 69 6.18 1.64 -10.65
N ILE A 70 5.35 1.26 -11.65
CA ILE A 70 4.49 2.21 -12.35
C ILE A 70 3.44 2.80 -11.39
N ALA A 71 2.81 1.97 -10.56
CA ALA A 71 1.82 2.43 -9.59
C ALA A 71 2.39 3.50 -8.65
N ARG A 72 3.57 3.26 -8.06
CA ARG A 72 4.26 4.22 -7.19
C ARG A 72 4.67 5.49 -7.92
N ALA A 73 5.18 5.38 -9.14
CA ALA A 73 5.61 6.54 -9.92
C ALA A 73 4.45 7.49 -10.26
N ASN A 74 3.21 6.98 -10.27
CA ASN A 74 2.00 7.72 -10.62
C ASN A 74 1.04 7.93 -9.44
N ALA A 75 1.45 7.59 -8.23
CA ALA A 75 0.59 7.64 -7.04
C ALA A 75 -0.76 6.91 -7.23
N ILE A 76 -0.74 5.77 -7.96
CA ILE A 76 -1.92 4.93 -8.15
C ILE A 76 -2.11 4.11 -6.89
N ALA A 77 -3.14 4.43 -6.13
CA ALA A 77 -3.44 3.76 -4.87
C ALA A 77 -4.07 2.38 -5.08
N ASP A 78 -4.92 2.23 -6.09
CA ASP A 78 -5.56 0.97 -6.49
C ASP A 78 -5.18 0.66 -7.94
N ILE A 79 -4.43 -0.41 -8.15
CA ILE A 79 -3.90 -0.80 -9.47
C ILE A 79 -4.96 -1.28 -10.45
N ASP A 80 -6.14 -1.63 -9.95
CA ASP A 80 -7.27 -2.06 -10.75
C ASP A 80 -8.11 -0.89 -11.30
N VAL A 81 -7.79 0.33 -10.85
CA VAL A 81 -8.51 1.54 -11.25
C VAL A 81 -7.63 2.42 -12.12
N LEU A 82 -7.89 2.39 -13.43
CA LEU A 82 -7.32 3.29 -14.42
C LEU A 82 -8.42 4.06 -15.16
N PHE A 83 -8.13 5.30 -15.49
CA PHE A 83 -9.04 6.13 -16.27
C PHE A 83 -8.54 6.29 -17.70
N ALA A 84 -9.42 6.08 -18.68
CA ALA A 84 -9.10 6.38 -20.07
C ALA A 84 -8.65 7.85 -20.21
N ASN A 85 -7.64 8.10 -21.05
CA ASN A 85 -6.95 9.38 -21.22
C ASN A 85 -6.09 9.85 -20.02
N GLN A 86 -5.97 9.06 -18.97
CA GLN A 86 -4.97 9.31 -17.92
C GLN A 86 -3.56 9.20 -18.51
N THR A 87 -2.69 10.14 -18.19
CA THR A 87 -1.28 10.06 -18.59
C THR A 87 -0.48 9.42 -17.45
N LEU A 88 0.20 8.33 -17.76
CA LEU A 88 1.09 7.61 -16.84
C LEU A 88 2.55 7.92 -17.15
N LEU A 89 3.31 8.18 -16.09
CA LEU A 89 4.77 8.17 -16.15
C LEU A 89 5.23 6.71 -16.08
N ILE A 90 5.92 6.24 -17.11
CA ILE A 90 6.56 4.93 -17.13
C ILE A 90 8.01 5.10 -16.65
N PRO A 91 8.36 4.59 -15.46
CA PRO A 91 9.70 4.79 -14.88
C PRO A 91 10.78 4.06 -15.69
N ALA A 92 12.04 4.40 -15.43
CA ALA A 92 13.19 3.69 -15.97
C ALA A 92 13.14 2.20 -15.55
N GLN A 93 13.76 1.33 -16.35
CA GLN A 93 13.93 -0.08 -15.98
C GLN A 93 14.81 -0.22 -14.76
N THR A 94 14.46 -1.15 -13.89
CA THR A 94 15.26 -1.59 -12.75
C THR A 94 15.65 -3.06 -12.93
N CYS A 95 16.70 -3.51 -12.26
CA CYS A 95 17.16 -4.89 -12.30
C CYS A 95 16.13 -5.88 -11.71
N ASN A 96 15.41 -5.42 -10.71
CA ASN A 96 14.40 -6.18 -10.01
C ASN A 96 13.07 -5.41 -10.07
N PRO A 97 12.32 -5.51 -11.18
CA PRO A 97 11.05 -4.84 -11.30
C PRO A 97 10.07 -5.41 -10.26
N ASP A 98 9.45 -4.53 -9.50
CA ASP A 98 8.46 -4.91 -8.51
C ASP A 98 7.11 -5.11 -9.18
N SER A 99 6.72 -6.37 -9.32
CA SER A 99 5.44 -6.76 -9.90
C SER A 99 4.51 -7.47 -8.91
N THR A 100 4.79 -7.40 -7.61
CA THR A 100 4.06 -8.18 -6.60
C THR A 100 3.65 -7.39 -5.37
N SER A 101 4.45 -6.44 -4.88
CA SER A 101 4.22 -5.79 -3.59
C SER A 101 2.94 -4.94 -3.50
N CYS A 102 2.37 -4.57 -4.64
CA CYS A 102 1.12 -3.81 -4.73
C CYS A 102 -0.09 -4.65 -5.12
N LEU A 103 0.11 -5.95 -5.39
CA LEU A 103 -0.98 -6.86 -5.69
C LEU A 103 -1.62 -7.31 -4.37
N ALA A 104 -2.94 -7.41 -4.36
CA ALA A 104 -3.62 -8.15 -3.30
C ALA A 104 -3.06 -9.59 -3.31
N THR A 105 -2.63 -10.07 -2.15
CA THR A 105 -2.20 -11.45 -2.02
C THR A 105 -3.45 -12.32 -2.07
N ASN A 106 -3.75 -12.90 -3.23
CA ASN A 106 -4.80 -13.90 -3.40
C ASN A 106 -4.41 -15.19 -2.66
N THR A 107 -4.39 -15.15 -1.36
CA THR A 107 -4.46 -16.34 -0.53
C THR A 107 -5.95 -16.64 -0.40
N ASN A 108 -6.40 -17.86 -0.75
CA ASN A 108 -7.76 -18.27 -0.50
C ASN A 108 -8.13 -17.88 0.94
N PRO A 109 -8.92 -16.83 1.16
CA PRO A 109 -9.15 -16.33 2.49
C PRO A 109 -9.93 -17.37 3.29
N THR A 110 -9.55 -17.59 4.54
CA THR A 110 -10.23 -18.47 5.48
C THR A 110 -10.95 -17.68 6.58
N ALA A 111 -10.63 -16.40 6.72
CA ALA A 111 -11.28 -15.54 7.69
C ALA A 111 -12.75 -15.30 7.32
N THR A 112 -13.61 -15.27 8.33
CA THR A 112 -15.05 -15.05 8.16
C THR A 112 -15.49 -13.66 8.63
N CYS A 113 -14.61 -12.90 9.25
CA CYS A 113 -14.82 -11.54 9.73
C CYS A 113 -13.50 -10.76 9.70
N ILE A 114 -13.58 -9.43 9.69
CA ILE A 114 -12.44 -8.53 9.78
C ILE A 114 -12.15 -8.15 11.23
N PRO A 115 -10.89 -7.96 11.62
CA PRO A 115 -10.55 -7.51 12.96
C PRO A 115 -10.78 -6.00 13.11
N GLY A 116 -11.97 -5.59 13.55
CA GLY A 116 -12.32 -4.19 13.79
C GLY A 116 -12.60 -3.39 12.51
N GLY A 117 -12.79 -2.09 12.67
CA GLY A 117 -13.05 -1.15 11.58
C GLY A 117 -14.52 -0.99 11.23
N PRO A 118 -14.84 -0.23 10.18
CA PRO A 118 -16.22 -0.05 9.77
C PRO A 118 -16.79 -1.35 9.20
N GLY A 119 -17.96 -1.74 9.70
CA GLY A 119 -18.69 -2.93 9.28
C GLY A 119 -19.50 -2.71 7.98
N PHE A 120 -19.06 -1.84 7.10
CA PHE A 120 -19.72 -1.56 5.83
C PHE A 120 -18.72 -1.10 4.77
N TYR A 121 -19.11 -1.31 3.54
CA TYR A 121 -18.37 -0.87 2.36
C TYR A 121 -19.33 -0.29 1.32
N THR A 122 -18.96 0.77 0.65
CA THR A 122 -19.73 1.33 -0.46
C THR A 122 -19.20 0.81 -1.77
N VAL A 123 -20.04 0.15 -2.55
CA VAL A 123 -19.70 -0.42 -3.86
C VAL A 123 -19.25 0.67 -4.82
N VAL A 124 -18.16 0.43 -5.51
CA VAL A 124 -17.63 1.30 -6.55
C VAL A 124 -17.64 0.60 -7.91
N SER A 125 -17.42 1.36 -8.99
CA SER A 125 -17.37 0.79 -10.33
C SER A 125 -16.31 -0.29 -10.46
N GLY A 126 -16.68 -1.44 -11.03
CA GLY A 126 -15.81 -2.60 -11.21
C GLY A 126 -15.77 -3.56 -10.02
N ASP A 127 -16.46 -3.27 -8.92
CA ASP A 127 -16.59 -4.20 -7.81
C ASP A 127 -17.48 -5.40 -8.11
N THR A 128 -17.12 -6.52 -7.52
CA THR A 128 -17.96 -7.70 -7.32
C THR A 128 -17.89 -8.10 -5.86
N LEU A 129 -18.88 -8.86 -5.35
CA LEU A 129 -18.79 -9.35 -3.97
C LEU A 129 -17.53 -10.20 -3.73
N THR A 130 -17.07 -10.95 -4.73
CA THR A 130 -15.80 -11.70 -4.66
C THR A 130 -14.63 -10.78 -4.43
N ARG A 131 -14.48 -9.74 -5.26
CA ARG A 131 -13.38 -8.77 -5.13
C ARG A 131 -13.45 -8.00 -3.80
N ILE A 132 -14.64 -7.64 -3.36
CA ILE A 132 -14.82 -6.98 -2.07
C ILE A 132 -14.37 -7.92 -0.94
N ALA A 133 -14.84 -9.18 -0.94
CA ALA A 133 -14.49 -10.14 0.10
C ALA A 133 -13.00 -10.48 0.09
N GLU A 134 -12.48 -10.94 -1.04
CA GLU A 134 -11.17 -11.58 -1.13
C GLU A 134 -10.05 -10.55 -1.28
N ASP A 135 -10.17 -9.62 -2.24
CA ASP A 135 -9.10 -8.66 -2.53
C ASP A 135 -9.06 -7.50 -1.54
N LYS A 136 -10.24 -6.98 -1.13
CA LYS A 136 -10.29 -5.78 -0.28
C LYS A 136 -10.28 -6.12 1.22
N TYR A 137 -10.94 -7.20 1.64
CA TYR A 137 -11.10 -7.53 3.06
C TYR A 137 -10.41 -8.81 3.52
N ASN A 138 -9.93 -9.65 2.59
CA ASN A 138 -9.31 -10.94 2.87
C ASN A 138 -10.20 -11.86 3.75
N ILE A 139 -11.49 -11.89 3.45
CA ILE A 139 -12.48 -12.78 4.06
C ILE A 139 -13.13 -13.67 3.01
N THR A 140 -13.75 -14.77 3.45
CA THR A 140 -14.45 -15.65 2.50
C THR A 140 -15.65 -14.96 1.86
N LEU A 141 -15.87 -15.18 0.57
CA LEU A 141 -17.07 -14.71 -0.13
C LEU A 141 -18.35 -15.19 0.56
N ALA A 142 -18.35 -16.44 1.05
CA ALA A 142 -19.50 -17.01 1.75
C ALA A 142 -19.89 -16.20 3.00
N SER A 143 -18.92 -15.71 3.78
CA SER A 143 -19.22 -14.91 4.97
C SER A 143 -19.76 -13.52 4.59
N LEU A 144 -19.25 -12.92 3.53
CA LEU A 144 -19.77 -11.64 3.04
C LEU A 144 -21.20 -11.78 2.53
N ILE A 145 -21.51 -12.82 1.75
CA ILE A 145 -22.87 -13.12 1.28
C ILE A 145 -23.81 -13.34 2.47
N ALA A 146 -23.39 -14.15 3.45
CA ALA A 146 -24.20 -14.43 4.64
C ALA A 146 -24.56 -13.16 5.44
N ALA A 147 -23.67 -12.18 5.50
CA ALA A 147 -23.90 -10.90 6.16
C ALA A 147 -24.85 -9.97 5.38
N ASN A 148 -25.18 -10.29 4.12
CA ASN A 148 -25.93 -9.43 3.22
C ASN A 148 -27.21 -10.05 2.65
N THR A 149 -27.63 -11.20 3.11
CA THR A 149 -28.80 -11.92 2.57
C THR A 149 -30.10 -11.08 2.55
N ALA A 150 -30.24 -10.14 3.49
CA ALA A 150 -31.41 -9.27 3.54
C ALA A 150 -31.32 -8.08 2.55
N ASN A 151 -30.10 -7.59 2.28
CA ASN A 151 -29.87 -6.38 1.48
C ASN A 151 -29.48 -6.71 0.04
N ILE A 152 -28.92 -7.90 -0.19
CA ILE A 152 -28.42 -8.38 -1.49
C ILE A 152 -28.99 -9.77 -1.73
N PRO A 153 -30.24 -9.86 -2.22
CA PRO A 153 -30.90 -11.16 -2.44
C PRO A 153 -30.24 -11.94 -3.60
N ASN A 154 -29.62 -11.26 -4.54
CA ASN A 154 -28.85 -11.88 -5.63
C ASN A 154 -27.38 -11.44 -5.53
N PRO A 155 -26.46 -12.29 -5.09
CA PRO A 155 -25.04 -11.95 -4.91
C PRO A 155 -24.31 -11.64 -6.22
N ASP A 156 -24.85 -11.99 -7.36
CA ASP A 156 -24.26 -11.70 -8.67
C ASP A 156 -24.59 -10.28 -9.17
N VAL A 157 -25.45 -9.55 -8.46
CA VAL A 157 -25.92 -8.22 -8.86
C VAL A 157 -25.76 -7.25 -7.70
N ILE A 158 -24.80 -6.33 -7.83
CA ILE A 158 -24.59 -5.20 -6.92
C ILE A 158 -24.53 -3.92 -7.71
N GLU A 159 -24.94 -2.80 -7.10
CA GLU A 159 -24.99 -1.50 -7.74
C GLU A 159 -23.97 -0.54 -7.17
N VAL A 160 -23.40 0.33 -8.00
CA VAL A 160 -22.48 1.39 -7.53
C VAL A 160 -23.20 2.30 -6.54
N GLY A 161 -22.57 2.56 -5.41
CA GLY A 161 -23.15 3.30 -4.28
C GLY A 161 -23.93 2.45 -3.29
N GLN A 162 -24.18 1.17 -3.58
CA GLN A 162 -24.83 0.25 -2.65
C GLN A 162 -23.94 0.00 -1.43
N LEU A 163 -24.55 -0.07 -0.24
CA LEU A 163 -23.85 -0.46 0.98
C LEU A 163 -23.84 -1.99 1.13
N VAL A 164 -22.64 -2.52 1.35
CA VAL A 164 -22.37 -3.92 1.66
C VAL A 164 -21.96 -4.01 3.12
N ASN A 165 -22.66 -4.83 3.91
CA ASN A 165 -22.29 -5.13 5.28
C ASN A 165 -21.06 -6.03 5.30
N VAL A 166 -20.03 -5.62 6.05
CA VAL A 166 -18.80 -6.41 6.22
C VAL A 166 -18.79 -6.99 7.63
N PRO A 167 -18.70 -8.33 7.78
CA PRO A 167 -18.69 -8.94 9.10
C PRO A 167 -17.45 -8.54 9.89
N VAL A 168 -17.66 -7.96 11.06
CA VAL A 168 -16.60 -7.57 12.01
C VAL A 168 -16.51 -8.59 13.12
N CYS A 169 -15.30 -9.04 13.46
CA CYS A 169 -15.08 -10.01 14.53
C CYS A 169 -15.46 -9.38 15.88
N PRO A 170 -16.14 -10.14 16.77
CA PRO A 170 -16.50 -9.66 18.10
C PRO A 170 -15.27 -9.18 18.89
N GLU A 171 -15.44 -8.14 19.71
CA GLU A 171 -14.42 -7.61 20.62
C GLU A 171 -13.12 -7.20 19.93
N THR A 172 -13.19 -6.81 18.64
CA THR A 172 -12.05 -6.31 17.89
C THR A 172 -12.25 -4.83 17.54
N GLN A 173 -11.14 -4.10 17.48
CA GLN A 173 -11.11 -2.67 17.15
C GLN A 173 -9.86 -2.34 16.34
N CYS A 174 -9.90 -1.19 15.65
CA CYS A 174 -8.73 -0.57 15.05
C CYS A 174 -8.44 0.76 15.76
N PHE A 175 -7.18 1.13 15.86
CA PHE A 175 -6.82 2.52 16.10
C PHE A 175 -7.01 3.31 14.81
N ILE A 176 -7.56 4.50 14.94
CA ILE A 176 -7.77 5.41 13.82
C ILE A 176 -6.79 6.58 13.96
N GLN A 177 -6.03 6.86 12.91
CA GLN A 177 -5.06 7.94 12.91
C GLN A 177 -5.07 8.71 11.59
N PRO A 178 -4.74 10.01 11.60
CA PRO A 178 -4.48 10.74 10.37
C PRO A 178 -3.15 10.27 9.76
N TYR A 179 -3.11 10.20 8.44
CA TYR A 179 -1.92 9.84 7.68
C TYR A 179 -1.79 10.77 6.48
N VAL A 180 -0.63 11.38 6.32
CA VAL A 180 -0.34 12.16 5.12
C VAL A 180 0.06 11.19 4.02
N TYR A 181 -0.77 11.11 2.99
CA TYR A 181 -0.55 10.17 1.89
C TYR A 181 0.69 10.58 1.07
N HIS A 182 1.51 9.59 0.78
CA HIS A 182 2.64 9.68 -0.12
C HIS A 182 2.39 8.78 -1.34
N ASN A 183 3.39 8.19 -1.92
CA ASN A 183 3.25 7.38 -3.14
C ASN A 183 3.11 5.86 -2.85
N ALA A 184 2.50 5.48 -1.72
CA ALA A 184 2.24 4.08 -1.38
C ALA A 184 0.96 3.58 -2.05
N THR A 185 0.88 2.28 -2.36
CA THR A 185 -0.38 1.67 -2.75
C THR A 185 -1.23 1.36 -1.50
N LEU A 186 -2.53 1.22 -1.66
CA LEU A 186 -3.41 0.84 -0.54
C LEU A 186 -3.07 -0.54 0.03
N VAL A 187 -2.60 -1.45 -0.81
CA VAL A 187 -2.13 -2.79 -0.38
C VAL A 187 -0.91 -2.66 0.53
N GLN A 188 0.07 -1.83 0.17
CA GLN A 188 1.24 -1.58 1.00
C GLN A 188 0.85 -0.92 2.33
N LEU A 189 0.00 0.10 2.30
CA LEU A 189 -0.49 0.74 3.53
C LEU A 189 -1.24 -0.24 4.43
N ALA A 190 -2.09 -1.08 3.85
CA ALA A 190 -2.82 -2.09 4.60
C ALA A 190 -1.86 -3.07 5.30
N ALA A 191 -0.82 -3.54 4.61
CA ALA A 191 0.19 -4.42 5.17
C ALA A 191 1.01 -3.75 6.28
N ASP A 192 1.48 -2.52 6.06
CA ASP A 192 2.32 -1.78 7.01
C ASP A 192 1.59 -1.44 8.31
N TYR A 193 0.29 -1.22 8.24
CA TYR A 193 -0.53 -0.80 9.39
C TYR A 193 -1.38 -1.92 9.99
N GLY A 194 -1.29 -3.14 9.47
CA GLY A 194 -2.06 -4.28 9.97
C GLY A 194 -3.57 -4.07 9.82
N ALA A 195 -3.98 -3.60 8.66
CA ALA A 195 -5.35 -3.36 8.25
C ALA A 195 -5.64 -4.07 6.92
N THR A 196 -6.85 -3.92 6.41
CA THR A 196 -7.22 -4.36 5.06
C THR A 196 -7.44 -3.16 4.15
N VAL A 197 -7.30 -3.34 2.84
CA VAL A 197 -7.59 -2.30 1.84
C VAL A 197 -9.03 -1.79 2.01
N GLY A 198 -9.97 -2.70 2.23
CA GLY A 198 -11.38 -2.35 2.43
C GLY A 198 -11.62 -1.48 3.66
N GLN A 199 -10.91 -1.71 4.77
CA GLN A 199 -11.00 -0.86 5.97
C GLN A 199 -10.48 0.56 5.68
N ILE A 200 -9.40 0.70 4.92
CA ILE A 200 -8.88 2.01 4.52
C ILE A 200 -9.91 2.73 3.63
N LEU A 201 -10.43 2.05 2.62
CA LEU A 201 -11.43 2.62 1.70
C LEU A 201 -12.71 3.05 2.42
N SER A 202 -13.21 2.23 3.32
CA SER A 202 -14.46 2.52 4.06
C SER A 202 -14.34 3.75 4.99
N LEU A 203 -13.14 4.03 5.51
CA LEU A 203 -12.87 5.23 6.31
C LEU A 203 -12.65 6.48 5.46
N ASN A 204 -12.49 6.33 4.15
CA ASN A 204 -12.14 7.41 3.23
C ASN A 204 -13.09 7.39 2.01
N ALA A 205 -14.36 7.61 2.25
CA ALA A 205 -15.40 7.52 1.22
C ALA A 205 -15.14 8.40 -0.03
N ASN A 206 -14.31 9.44 0.10
CA ASN A 206 -14.04 10.39 -0.99
C ASN A 206 -13.23 9.80 -2.15
N PHE A 207 -12.57 8.65 -1.96
CA PHE A 207 -11.87 7.97 -3.05
C PHE A 207 -12.37 6.54 -3.31
N ASN A 208 -13.59 6.24 -2.90
CA ASN A 208 -14.29 5.04 -3.32
C ASN A 208 -14.57 5.09 -4.84
N GLY A 209 -13.58 4.68 -5.62
CA GLY A 209 -13.70 4.47 -7.07
C GLY A 209 -13.62 5.70 -7.97
N THR A 210 -13.51 6.92 -7.44
CA THR A 210 -13.44 8.13 -8.27
C THR A 210 -12.16 8.95 -8.12
N GLY A 211 -11.29 8.60 -7.18
CA GLY A 211 -10.01 9.28 -7.03
C GLY A 211 -9.14 8.60 -5.98
N ALA A 212 -7.91 8.29 -6.35
CA ALA A 212 -6.87 7.96 -5.38
C ALA A 212 -6.54 9.21 -4.54
N PRO A 213 -6.09 9.06 -3.28
CA PRO A 213 -5.59 10.19 -2.54
C PRO A 213 -4.39 10.81 -3.28
N THR A 214 -4.31 12.13 -3.27
CA THR A 214 -3.15 12.82 -3.86
C THR A 214 -2.02 12.93 -2.84
N PRO A 215 -0.74 12.88 -3.27
CA PRO A 215 0.39 13.10 -2.38
C PRO A 215 0.24 14.41 -1.59
N GLY A 216 0.44 14.34 -0.28
CA GLY A 216 0.20 15.45 0.65
C GLY A 216 -1.21 15.53 1.23
N GLN A 217 -2.18 14.80 0.70
CA GLN A 217 -3.53 14.71 1.25
C GLN A 217 -3.51 13.93 2.57
N THR A 218 -4.23 14.43 3.58
CA THR A 218 -4.45 13.67 4.81
C THR A 218 -5.63 12.73 4.64
N ILE A 219 -5.38 11.45 4.91
CA ILE A 219 -6.37 10.38 4.91
C ILE A 219 -6.54 9.80 6.30
N THR A 220 -7.63 9.10 6.52
CA THR A 220 -7.90 8.37 7.76
C THR A 220 -7.39 6.94 7.61
N LEU A 221 -6.45 6.53 8.46
CA LEU A 221 -5.81 5.22 8.36
C LEU A 221 -6.14 4.37 9.59
N PRO A 222 -6.75 3.17 9.41
CA PRO A 222 -6.89 2.19 10.48
C PRO A 222 -5.52 1.54 10.73
N SER A 223 -5.24 1.21 11.97
CA SER A 223 -4.00 0.55 12.35
C SER A 223 -4.20 -0.38 13.53
N ARG A 224 -3.34 -1.40 13.63
CA ARG A 224 -3.34 -2.38 14.74
C ARG A 224 -4.74 -2.94 14.99
N CYS A 225 -5.43 -3.33 13.95
CA CYS A 225 -6.75 -3.93 14.04
C CYS A 225 -6.64 -5.31 14.73
N GLY A 226 -7.41 -5.55 15.78
CA GLY A 226 -7.35 -6.81 16.51
C GLY A 226 -8.16 -6.80 17.79
N SER A 227 -8.03 -7.88 18.57
CA SER A 227 -8.65 -7.99 19.89
C SER A 227 -7.89 -7.13 20.90
N TYR A 228 -8.61 -6.30 21.63
CA TYR A 228 -8.07 -5.55 22.75
C TYR A 228 -8.52 -6.21 24.05
N PRO A 229 -7.65 -6.30 25.06
CA PRO A 229 -8.11 -6.65 26.39
C PRO A 229 -9.20 -5.64 26.79
N ALA A 230 -10.33 -6.15 27.27
CA ALA A 230 -11.44 -5.34 27.72
C ALA A 230 -10.90 -4.20 28.62
N PHE A 231 -11.24 -2.96 28.29
CA PHE A 231 -10.96 -1.86 29.21
C PHE A 231 -11.57 -2.24 30.56
N PRO A 232 -10.83 -2.15 31.67
CA PRO A 232 -11.42 -2.38 32.97
C PRO A 232 -12.61 -1.44 33.11
N SER A 233 -13.79 -2.00 33.23
CA SER A 233 -15.02 -1.23 33.47
C SER A 233 -14.76 -0.34 34.69
N LYS A 234 -14.84 0.98 34.50
CA LYS A 234 -14.82 1.90 35.64
C LYS A 234 -15.95 1.48 36.58
N LYS A 235 -15.58 0.95 37.75
CA LYS A 235 -16.49 0.77 38.88
C LYS A 235 -16.90 2.10 39.44
#